data_412ac46d28cb49706e1904cd8b5a3548
#
_entry.id   412ac46d28cb49706e1904cd8b5a3548
#
_cell.length_a   1.000
_cell.length_b   1.000
_cell.length_c   1.000
_cell.angle_alpha   90.00
_cell.angle_beta   90.00
_cell.angle_gamma   90.00
#
_symmetry.space_group_name_H-M   'P 1'
#
loop_
_entity.id
_entity.type
_entity.pdbx_description
1 polymer ?
#
loop_
_entity_poly.entity_id
_entity_poly.type
_entity_poly.pdbx_seq_one_letter_code
_entity_poly.pdbx_strand_id
1 'polypeptide(L)'
;MRRIFPAHAYGPGPRAACFWANTSPAPDHPRAEGVIACDVAVIGAGFTGLSAALHLAEAGEDVRVLEAETVGWGASGRNGGFCCLGGSAASDALLRRLHGEDARREWRRAEMAAVETARGLIDRHGIDADTHSEGETVLAHTPRSAAGFADRVARIKADYGVTPTLIPREGLAQAGMRGPFFAALTTPIGFALNPLKYARGLADAATRAGARIHAHAPVTAIRCDGRFSLVTPHARITARRLIVATNGYSSDDLPTWLRARYLPVQSNVIVTRPLGDDELAAQGWTTRQMCYDDRFFLHYFRLMPDNRVLFGMRGGLLSSPGFDARIHHTVGQHFRAMFPEWRHVETPHGWNGLLSLAPDLTPFAGPIPDMPGAFAALSYHGNGVAMASHAGAILADLAIGRRPGPLYPRIMQAPPRRWPLGRLRRAMMWPPYAWATLRGD
;
A
#
# COMPACT_ATOMS: atom_id res chain seq x y z
N MET A 1 -17.39 -14.05 -7.76
CA MET A 1 -16.20 -13.15 -7.92
C MET A 1 -15.19 -13.79 -8.88
N ARG A 2 -14.87 -13.12 -9.97
CA ARG A 2 -13.91 -13.56 -11.00
C ARG A 2 -12.54 -12.96 -10.75
N ARG A 3 -11.80 -13.52 -9.81
CA ARG A 3 -10.45 -13.10 -9.45
C ARG A 3 -9.41 -13.60 -10.44
N ILE A 4 -8.22 -12.95 -10.51
CA ILE A 4 -7.18 -13.25 -11.52
C ILE A 4 -6.11 -14.21 -10.99
N PHE A 5 -5.74 -14.06 -9.71
CA PHE A 5 -4.89 -15.04 -9.04
C PHE A 5 -5.68 -16.30 -8.65
N PRO A 6 -5.01 -17.44 -8.41
CA PRO A 6 -5.63 -18.59 -7.79
C PRO A 6 -6.26 -18.24 -6.43
N ALA A 7 -7.24 -19.02 -5.98
CA ALA A 7 -7.95 -18.78 -4.72
C ALA A 7 -7.00 -18.66 -3.51
N HIS A 8 -5.89 -19.40 -3.52
CA HIS A 8 -4.86 -19.35 -2.47
C HIS A 8 -4.38 -17.92 -2.18
N ALA A 9 -4.15 -17.08 -3.22
CA ALA A 9 -3.67 -15.70 -3.04
C ALA A 9 -4.60 -14.80 -2.20
N TYR A 10 -5.87 -15.16 -2.15
CA TYR A 10 -6.93 -14.42 -1.46
C TYR A 10 -7.36 -15.08 -0.14
N GLY A 11 -6.81 -16.26 0.15
CA GLY A 11 -7.12 -17.03 1.34
C GLY A 11 -6.19 -16.69 2.53
N PRO A 12 -6.32 -17.43 3.64
CA PRO A 12 -5.54 -17.22 4.85
C PRO A 12 -4.06 -17.65 4.70
N GLY A 13 -3.73 -18.59 3.79
CA GLY A 13 -2.39 -19.16 3.66
C GLY A 13 -1.28 -18.11 3.51
N PRO A 14 -1.37 -17.18 2.54
CA PRO A 14 -0.37 -16.13 2.35
C PRO A 14 -0.17 -15.19 3.54
N ARG A 15 -1.09 -15.18 4.51
CA ARG A 15 -1.08 -14.34 5.71
C ARG A 15 -0.77 -15.11 7.00
N ALA A 16 -0.72 -16.43 6.97
CA ALA A 16 -0.69 -17.27 8.17
C ALA A 16 0.45 -16.92 9.15
N ALA A 17 1.63 -16.56 8.64
CA ALA A 17 2.78 -16.15 9.45
C ALA A 17 3.05 -14.63 9.40
N CYS A 18 2.02 -13.81 9.16
CA CYS A 18 2.15 -12.35 9.14
C CYS A 18 2.45 -11.81 10.54
N PHE A 19 3.61 -11.20 10.73
CA PHE A 19 4.03 -10.60 12.00
C PHE A 19 3.02 -9.61 12.55
N TRP A 20 2.45 -8.77 11.72
CA TRP A 20 1.51 -7.73 12.13
C TRP A 20 0.25 -8.29 12.80
N ALA A 21 -0.16 -9.51 12.46
CA ALA A 21 -1.37 -10.12 13.03
C ALA A 21 -1.32 -10.26 14.55
N ASN A 22 -0.12 -10.36 15.12
CA ASN A 22 0.13 -10.55 16.55
C ASN A 22 0.46 -9.25 17.29
N THR A 23 0.47 -8.09 16.61
CA THR A 23 0.91 -6.82 17.20
C THR A 23 -0.20 -5.99 17.85
N SER A 24 -1.44 -6.36 17.63
CA SER A 24 -2.60 -5.76 18.30
C SER A 24 -3.77 -6.77 18.35
N PRO A 25 -4.71 -6.65 19.30
CA PRO A 25 -5.90 -7.50 19.33
C PRO A 25 -6.77 -7.27 18.10
N ALA A 26 -7.41 -8.33 17.59
CA ALA A 26 -8.38 -8.16 16.51
C ALA A 26 -9.64 -7.51 17.06
N PRO A 27 -10.11 -6.38 16.49
CA PRO A 27 -11.39 -5.81 16.86
C PRO A 27 -12.51 -6.75 16.42
N ASP A 28 -13.51 -6.91 17.29
CA ASP A 28 -14.72 -7.67 16.97
C ASP A 28 -15.71 -6.75 16.27
N HIS A 29 -15.83 -6.94 14.96
CA HIS A 29 -16.84 -6.24 14.16
C HIS A 29 -17.93 -7.23 13.75
N PRO A 30 -19.24 -6.93 14.02
CA PRO A 30 -20.33 -7.84 13.73
C PRO A 30 -20.45 -8.10 12.22
N ARG A 31 -21.02 -9.25 11.87
CA ARG A 31 -21.46 -9.50 10.49
C ARG A 31 -22.60 -8.57 10.12
N ALA A 32 -22.77 -8.32 8.81
CA ALA A 32 -23.98 -7.68 8.32
C ALA A 32 -25.10 -8.72 8.27
N GLU A 33 -26.24 -8.42 8.87
CA GLU A 33 -27.42 -9.32 8.92
C GLU A 33 -28.70 -8.61 8.51
N GLY A 34 -29.61 -9.34 7.87
CA GLY A 34 -30.92 -8.87 7.49
C GLY A 34 -30.92 -7.83 6.37
N VAL A 35 -31.82 -6.86 6.49
CA VAL A 35 -31.99 -5.76 5.51
C VAL A 35 -31.47 -4.47 6.15
N ILE A 36 -30.47 -3.86 5.53
CA ILE A 36 -29.82 -2.64 6.02
C ILE A 36 -29.97 -1.55 4.98
N ALA A 37 -30.40 -0.36 5.41
CA ALA A 37 -30.37 0.86 4.59
C ALA A 37 -29.29 1.80 5.15
N CYS A 38 -28.61 2.53 4.26
CA CYS A 38 -27.63 3.53 4.62
C CYS A 38 -27.47 4.59 3.53
N ASP A 39 -26.70 5.64 3.82
CA ASP A 39 -26.37 6.67 2.85
C ASP A 39 -25.24 6.22 1.93
N VAL A 40 -24.18 5.69 2.51
CA VAL A 40 -22.99 5.25 1.77
C VAL A 40 -22.58 3.84 2.19
N ALA A 41 -22.47 2.94 1.22
CA ALA A 41 -21.84 1.65 1.39
C ALA A 41 -20.40 1.69 0.90
N VAL A 42 -19.46 1.19 1.72
CA VAL A 42 -18.03 1.10 1.39
C VAL A 42 -17.63 -0.37 1.33
N ILE A 43 -17.07 -0.82 0.21
CA ILE A 43 -16.56 -2.19 0.06
C ILE A 43 -15.04 -2.21 0.32
N GLY A 44 -14.64 -2.86 1.42
CA GLY A 44 -13.27 -3.04 1.85
C GLY A 44 -12.88 -2.14 3.03
N ALA A 45 -12.37 -2.77 4.11
CA ALA A 45 -11.86 -2.11 5.31
C ALA A 45 -10.32 -2.04 5.31
N GLY A 46 -9.72 -1.59 4.21
CA GLY A 46 -8.35 -1.14 4.10
C GLY A 46 -8.22 0.37 4.32
N PHE A 47 -7.03 0.94 4.19
CA PHE A 47 -6.79 2.38 4.42
C PHE A 47 -7.74 3.29 3.65
N THR A 48 -7.99 3.02 2.36
CA THR A 48 -8.90 3.83 1.54
C THR A 48 -10.33 3.80 2.07
N GLY A 49 -10.87 2.60 2.31
CA GLY A 49 -12.26 2.46 2.77
C GLY A 49 -12.47 3.00 4.18
N LEU A 50 -11.51 2.79 5.07
CA LEU A 50 -11.58 3.28 6.44
C LEU A 50 -11.43 4.81 6.52
N SER A 51 -10.51 5.39 5.75
CA SER A 51 -10.39 6.83 5.65
C SER A 51 -11.65 7.46 5.05
N ALA A 52 -12.22 6.87 4.00
CA ALA A 52 -13.48 7.34 3.42
C ALA A 52 -14.63 7.24 4.43
N ALA A 53 -14.74 6.13 5.14
CA ALA A 53 -15.78 5.92 6.15
C ALA A 53 -15.70 6.91 7.30
N LEU A 54 -14.48 7.20 7.78
CA LEU A 54 -14.21 8.18 8.82
C LEU A 54 -14.68 9.59 8.40
N HIS A 55 -14.21 10.08 7.24
CA HIS A 55 -14.58 11.43 6.77
C HIS A 55 -16.07 11.56 6.46
N LEU A 56 -16.70 10.51 5.94
CA LEU A 56 -18.14 10.49 5.69
C LEU A 56 -18.96 10.51 7.01
N ALA A 57 -18.54 9.72 7.99
CA ALA A 57 -19.20 9.69 9.30
C ALA A 57 -19.04 11.02 10.05
N GLU A 58 -17.84 11.65 9.98
CA GLU A 58 -17.60 13.01 10.50
C GLU A 58 -18.46 14.07 9.77
N ALA A 59 -18.84 13.81 8.51
CA ALA A 59 -19.77 14.65 7.77
C ALA A 59 -21.26 14.35 8.06
N GLY A 60 -21.58 13.40 8.94
CA GLY A 60 -22.92 13.05 9.37
C GLY A 60 -23.65 12.03 8.48
N GLU A 61 -22.96 11.34 7.57
CA GLU A 61 -23.57 10.30 6.71
C GLU A 61 -23.70 8.97 7.47
N ASP A 62 -24.77 8.20 7.25
CA ASP A 62 -24.88 6.80 7.71
C ASP A 62 -24.03 5.90 6.81
N VAL A 63 -22.88 5.45 7.33
CA VAL A 63 -21.88 4.70 6.58
C VAL A 63 -21.84 3.25 7.03
N ARG A 64 -21.88 2.33 6.05
CA ARG A 64 -21.66 0.89 6.27
C ARG A 64 -20.42 0.44 5.50
N VAL A 65 -19.42 -0.07 6.23
CA VAL A 65 -18.23 -0.69 5.65
C VAL A 65 -18.43 -2.20 5.62
N LEU A 66 -18.27 -2.81 4.45
CA LEU A 66 -18.44 -4.24 4.22
C LEU A 66 -17.05 -4.85 3.91
N GLU A 67 -16.49 -5.56 4.87
CA GLU A 67 -15.20 -6.24 4.73
C GLU A 67 -15.40 -7.75 4.59
N ALA A 68 -14.76 -8.33 3.59
CA ALA A 68 -14.92 -9.76 3.31
C ALA A 68 -14.37 -10.64 4.44
N GLU A 69 -13.32 -10.18 5.10
CA GLU A 69 -12.62 -10.88 6.16
C GLU A 69 -12.63 -10.05 7.46
N THR A 70 -11.50 -9.47 7.84
CA THR A 70 -11.33 -8.59 9.01
C THR A 70 -10.68 -7.28 8.60
N VAL A 71 -10.81 -6.24 9.43
CA VAL A 71 -10.15 -4.95 9.21
C VAL A 71 -8.66 -5.13 8.91
N GLY A 72 -8.19 -4.52 7.82
CA GLY A 72 -6.80 -4.59 7.39
C GLY A 72 -6.37 -5.96 6.84
N TRP A 73 -7.29 -6.88 6.55
CA TRP A 73 -6.95 -8.20 5.99
C TRP A 73 -6.09 -8.14 4.74
N GLY A 74 -6.40 -7.25 3.81
CA GLY A 74 -5.70 -7.09 2.54
C GLY A 74 -4.32 -6.43 2.67
N ALA A 75 -3.93 -5.66 1.66
CA ALA A 75 -2.63 -4.99 1.59
C ALA A 75 -2.37 -4.07 2.78
N SER A 76 -3.40 -3.45 3.36
CA SER A 76 -3.28 -2.50 4.46
C SER A 76 -2.69 -3.10 5.73
N GLY A 77 -2.94 -4.36 6.04
CA GLY A 77 -2.33 -5.03 7.19
C GLY A 77 -1.19 -5.97 6.84
N ARG A 78 -0.63 -5.91 5.63
CA ARG A 78 0.43 -6.81 5.15
C ARG A 78 1.64 -6.07 4.55
N ASN A 79 1.59 -4.75 4.42
CA ASN A 79 2.70 -3.98 3.85
C ASN A 79 3.84 -3.77 4.84
N GLY A 80 4.96 -3.21 4.38
CA GLY A 80 6.14 -2.95 5.19
C GLY A 80 6.03 -1.77 6.17
N GLY A 81 4.91 -1.03 6.14
CA GLY A 81 4.69 0.12 7.03
C GLY A 81 5.47 1.37 6.63
N PHE A 82 5.66 1.61 5.33
CA PHE A 82 6.32 2.79 4.78
C PHE A 82 5.26 3.83 4.42
N CYS A 83 5.09 4.83 5.26
CA CYS A 83 4.29 6.02 4.97
C CYS A 83 5.20 7.06 4.31
N CYS A 84 5.30 7.03 2.99
CA CYS A 84 6.28 7.79 2.23
C CYS A 84 5.69 8.34 0.93
N LEU A 85 6.49 9.13 0.22
CA LEU A 85 6.16 9.64 -1.11
C LEU A 85 5.87 8.49 -2.08
N GLY A 86 4.93 8.69 -3.00
CA GLY A 86 4.59 7.70 -4.03
C GLY A 86 3.09 7.51 -4.23
N GLY A 87 2.73 6.35 -4.81
CA GLY A 87 1.37 6.05 -5.28
C GLY A 87 1.31 5.92 -6.80
N SER A 88 2.33 6.42 -7.50
CA SER A 88 2.55 6.20 -8.94
C SER A 88 3.87 5.47 -9.16
N ALA A 89 3.92 4.58 -10.16
CA ALA A 89 5.15 3.98 -10.67
C ALA A 89 5.60 4.62 -12.00
N ALA A 90 4.90 5.63 -12.48
CA ALA A 90 5.25 6.37 -13.67
C ALA A 90 6.49 7.24 -13.44
N SER A 91 7.46 7.17 -14.35
CA SER A 91 8.61 8.10 -14.34
C SER A 91 8.16 9.54 -14.63
N ASP A 92 8.97 10.52 -14.23
CA ASP A 92 8.72 11.93 -14.57
C ASP A 92 8.54 12.16 -16.07
N ALA A 93 9.34 11.48 -16.89
CA ALA A 93 9.22 11.55 -18.35
C ALA A 93 7.86 11.02 -18.83
N LEU A 94 7.38 9.92 -18.24
CA LEU A 94 6.06 9.36 -18.55
C LEU A 94 4.94 10.29 -18.09
N LEU A 95 5.02 10.84 -16.88
CA LEU A 95 4.03 11.79 -16.36
C LEU A 95 3.95 13.04 -17.24
N ARG A 96 5.09 13.64 -17.63
CA ARG A 96 5.12 14.79 -18.55
C ARG A 96 4.50 14.45 -19.89
N ARG A 97 4.82 13.29 -20.44
CA ARG A 97 4.28 12.85 -21.74
C ARG A 97 2.78 12.63 -21.72
N LEU A 98 2.24 12.05 -20.65
CA LEU A 98 0.81 11.69 -20.55
C LEU A 98 -0.06 12.86 -20.07
N HIS A 99 0.46 13.71 -19.18
CA HIS A 99 -0.36 14.68 -18.44
C HIS A 99 0.19 16.11 -18.45
N GLY A 100 1.42 16.32 -18.94
CA GLY A 100 2.09 17.63 -18.95
C GLY A 100 2.86 17.93 -17.65
N GLU A 101 3.68 18.99 -17.70
CA GLU A 101 4.56 19.36 -16.58
C GLU A 101 3.78 19.85 -15.35
N ASP A 102 2.69 20.60 -15.57
CA ASP A 102 1.88 21.12 -14.46
C ASP A 102 1.21 20.01 -13.66
N ALA A 103 0.69 18.97 -14.35
CA ALA A 103 0.12 17.81 -13.69
C ALA A 103 1.19 16.98 -12.94
N ARG A 104 2.43 16.90 -13.46
CA ARG A 104 3.56 16.28 -12.76
C ARG A 104 3.87 17.04 -11.45
N ARG A 105 3.95 18.36 -11.50
CA ARG A 105 4.19 19.20 -10.31
C ARG A 105 3.04 19.12 -9.30
N GLU A 106 1.79 19.10 -9.80
CA GLU A 106 0.62 18.88 -8.95
C GLU A 106 0.69 17.53 -8.25
N TRP A 107 1.13 16.48 -8.96
CA TRP A 107 1.34 15.17 -8.38
C TRP A 107 2.39 15.18 -7.24
N ARG A 108 3.55 15.83 -7.43
CA ARG A 108 4.58 15.93 -6.39
C ARG A 108 4.04 16.59 -5.11
N ARG A 109 3.20 17.63 -5.25
CA ARG A 109 2.52 18.24 -4.11
C ARG A 109 1.51 17.28 -3.46
N ALA A 110 0.80 16.48 -4.27
CA ALA A 110 -0.17 15.51 -3.75
C ALA A 110 0.52 14.35 -3.00
N GLU A 111 1.72 13.93 -3.39
CA GLU A 111 2.49 12.93 -2.63
C GLU A 111 2.83 13.43 -1.22
N MET A 112 3.25 14.69 -1.08
CA MET A 112 3.47 15.32 0.23
C MET A 112 2.17 15.41 1.03
N ALA A 113 1.11 15.94 0.41
CA ALA A 113 -0.20 16.06 1.04
C ALA A 113 -0.75 14.70 1.51
N ALA A 114 -0.44 13.62 0.80
CA ALA A 114 -0.84 12.27 1.21
C ALA A 114 -0.13 11.81 2.49
N VAL A 115 1.16 12.09 2.63
CA VAL A 115 1.92 11.80 3.86
C VAL A 115 1.35 12.61 5.02
N GLU A 116 1.09 13.90 4.81
CA GLU A 116 0.48 14.77 5.83
C GLU A 116 -0.96 14.35 6.18
N THR A 117 -1.73 13.85 5.22
CA THR A 117 -3.06 13.27 5.51
C THR A 117 -2.95 12.10 6.48
N ALA A 118 -2.02 11.16 6.25
CA ALA A 118 -1.84 10.01 7.12
C ALA A 118 -1.35 10.43 8.52
N ARG A 119 -0.40 11.38 8.60
CA ARG A 119 0.09 11.95 9.86
C ARG A 119 -1.04 12.62 10.63
N GLY A 120 -1.80 13.50 9.96
CA GLY A 120 -2.92 14.22 10.58
C GLY A 120 -4.03 13.29 11.07
N LEU A 121 -4.27 12.15 10.41
CA LEU A 121 -5.21 11.13 10.90
C LEU A 121 -4.68 10.44 12.16
N ILE A 122 -3.39 10.11 12.20
CA ILE A 122 -2.73 9.51 13.37
C ILE A 122 -2.83 10.46 14.56
N ASP A 123 -2.42 11.70 14.38
CA ASP A 123 -2.34 12.70 15.44
C ASP A 123 -3.74 13.08 15.96
N ARG A 124 -4.68 13.40 15.05
CA ARG A 124 -6.04 13.84 15.40
C ARG A 124 -6.83 12.79 16.16
N HIS A 125 -6.65 11.52 15.80
CA HIS A 125 -7.43 10.42 16.40
C HIS A 125 -6.66 9.66 17.48
N GLY A 126 -5.41 10.07 17.80
CA GLY A 126 -4.56 9.45 18.81
C GLY A 126 -4.23 7.98 18.47
N ILE A 127 -3.92 7.68 17.20
CA ILE A 127 -3.66 6.31 16.76
C ILE A 127 -2.24 5.90 17.15
N ASP A 128 -2.10 4.94 18.06
CA ASP A 128 -0.82 4.29 18.31
C ASP A 128 -0.48 3.32 17.18
N ALA A 129 0.35 3.78 16.26
CA ALA A 129 0.81 3.00 15.12
C ALA A 129 2.31 2.67 15.16
N ASP A 130 2.97 2.69 16.31
CA ASP A 130 4.42 2.47 16.47
C ASP A 130 5.25 3.35 15.51
N THR A 131 4.88 4.61 15.34
CA THR A 131 5.53 5.51 14.38
C THR A 131 6.98 5.77 14.76
N HIS A 132 7.88 5.69 13.78
CA HIS A 132 9.32 5.98 13.94
C HIS A 132 9.95 6.32 12.58
N SER A 133 11.25 6.61 12.55
CA SER A 133 11.96 7.10 11.36
C SER A 133 11.54 8.52 10.97
N GLU A 134 12.45 9.23 10.35
CA GLU A 134 12.19 10.54 9.74
C GLU A 134 12.57 10.50 8.26
N GLY A 135 11.58 10.47 7.41
CA GLY A 135 11.76 10.33 5.98
C GLY A 135 12.05 8.90 5.53
N GLU A 136 12.39 8.77 4.27
CA GLU A 136 12.78 7.51 3.62
C GLU A 136 14.18 7.60 3.02
N THR A 137 14.91 6.49 3.02
CA THR A 137 16.28 6.42 2.52
C THR A 137 16.37 5.44 1.36
N VAL A 138 16.82 5.92 0.19
CA VAL A 138 17.22 5.05 -0.91
C VAL A 138 18.72 4.74 -0.85
N LEU A 139 19.07 3.49 -1.09
CA LEU A 139 20.42 2.97 -1.06
C LEU A 139 20.86 2.58 -2.48
N ALA A 140 21.96 3.16 -2.93
CA ALA A 140 22.54 2.83 -4.23
C ALA A 140 23.17 1.44 -4.19
N HIS A 141 22.68 0.51 -5.02
CA HIS A 141 23.22 -0.86 -5.09
C HIS A 141 24.39 -1.01 -6.07
N THR A 142 24.71 0.04 -6.85
CA THR A 142 25.85 0.10 -7.78
C THR A 142 26.57 1.45 -7.70
N PRO A 143 27.87 1.53 -8.09
CA PRO A 143 28.56 2.82 -8.20
C PRO A 143 27.88 3.77 -9.19
N ARG A 144 27.34 3.23 -10.28
CA ARG A 144 26.63 4.01 -11.31
C ARG A 144 25.37 4.67 -10.74
N SER A 145 24.60 3.97 -9.93
CA SER A 145 23.41 4.54 -9.31
C SER A 145 23.77 5.60 -8.26
N ALA A 146 24.84 5.37 -7.48
CA ALA A 146 25.35 6.35 -6.53
C ALA A 146 25.76 7.68 -7.20
N ALA A 147 26.41 7.61 -8.36
CA ALA A 147 26.77 8.80 -9.13
C ALA A 147 25.56 9.66 -9.54
N GLY A 148 24.38 9.05 -9.72
CA GLY A 148 23.12 9.75 -10.05
C GLY A 148 22.44 10.43 -8.85
N PHE A 149 22.93 10.23 -7.62
CA PHE A 149 22.25 10.76 -6.42
C PHE A 149 22.40 12.29 -6.29
N ALA A 150 23.46 12.89 -6.79
CA ALA A 150 23.61 14.35 -6.81
C ALA A 150 22.47 15.02 -7.63
N ASP A 151 22.17 14.49 -8.80
CA ASP A 151 21.04 14.98 -9.62
C ASP A 151 19.69 14.73 -8.92
N ARG A 152 19.60 13.60 -8.20
CA ARG A 152 18.37 13.29 -7.44
C ARG A 152 18.17 14.27 -6.29
N VAL A 153 19.24 14.72 -5.62
CA VAL A 153 19.18 15.81 -4.62
C VAL A 153 18.59 17.07 -5.23
N ALA A 154 19.07 17.50 -6.40
CA ALA A 154 18.57 18.70 -7.06
C ALA A 154 17.08 18.57 -7.42
N ARG A 155 16.65 17.41 -7.92
CA ARG A 155 15.23 17.15 -8.23
C ARG A 155 14.35 17.16 -6.98
N ILE A 156 14.76 16.51 -5.88
CA ILE A 156 13.99 16.50 -4.63
C ILE A 156 13.81 17.93 -4.10
N LYS A 157 14.88 18.74 -4.12
CA LYS A 157 14.78 20.16 -3.73
C LYS A 157 13.79 20.93 -4.58
N ALA A 158 13.83 20.73 -5.89
CA ALA A 158 12.95 21.42 -6.83
C ALA A 158 11.47 20.98 -6.71
N ASP A 159 11.24 19.68 -6.49
CA ASP A 159 9.89 19.10 -6.50
C ASP A 159 9.18 19.23 -5.14
N TYR A 160 9.91 19.13 -4.03
CA TYR A 160 9.34 19.06 -2.68
C TYR A 160 9.77 20.19 -1.75
N GLY A 161 10.73 21.03 -2.15
CA GLY A 161 11.19 22.16 -1.32
C GLY A 161 12.00 21.75 -0.09
N VAL A 162 12.39 20.47 0.03
CA VAL A 162 13.17 19.94 1.15
C VAL A 162 14.63 19.70 0.77
N THR A 163 15.53 19.69 1.75
CA THR A 163 16.93 19.36 1.54
C THR A 163 17.19 17.91 1.94
N PRO A 164 17.39 16.98 0.99
CA PRO A 164 17.72 15.60 1.30
C PRO A 164 19.17 15.49 1.81
N THR A 165 19.45 14.47 2.61
CA THR A 165 20.79 14.15 3.11
C THR A 165 21.42 13.08 2.23
N LEU A 166 22.52 13.42 1.57
CA LEU A 166 23.33 12.47 0.81
C LEU A 166 24.52 11.99 1.67
N ILE A 167 24.62 10.67 1.84
CA ILE A 167 25.70 10.02 2.58
C ILE A 167 26.51 9.21 1.55
N PRO A 168 27.78 9.57 1.31
CA PRO A 168 28.66 8.80 0.44
C PRO A 168 29.05 7.47 1.10
N ARG A 169 29.66 6.56 0.33
CA ARG A 169 30.01 5.21 0.77
C ARG A 169 30.79 5.19 2.09
N GLU A 170 31.74 6.10 2.24
CA GLU A 170 32.65 6.21 3.39
C GLU A 170 31.89 6.56 4.68
N GLY A 171 30.78 7.29 4.57
CA GLY A 171 29.94 7.73 5.69
C GLY A 171 28.90 6.71 6.11
N LEU A 172 28.62 5.67 5.32
CA LEU A 172 27.51 4.73 5.59
C LEU A 172 27.68 3.98 6.91
N ALA A 173 28.90 3.54 7.23
CA ALA A 173 29.18 2.82 8.48
C ALA A 173 28.92 3.72 9.70
N GLN A 174 29.35 4.99 9.66
CA GLN A 174 29.12 5.96 10.72
C GLN A 174 27.62 6.30 10.86
N ALA A 175 26.87 6.26 9.76
CA ALA A 175 25.41 6.46 9.77
C ALA A 175 24.62 5.21 10.21
N GLY A 176 25.31 4.13 10.64
CA GLY A 176 24.69 2.88 11.03
C GLY A 176 24.03 2.12 9.87
N MET A 177 24.56 2.27 8.66
CA MET A 177 24.06 1.69 7.40
C MET A 177 25.08 0.78 6.71
N ARG A 178 25.86 0.02 7.48
CA ARG A 178 26.87 -0.88 6.93
C ARG A 178 26.23 -2.02 6.12
N GLY A 179 26.55 -2.07 4.83
CA GLY A 179 26.02 -3.06 3.89
C GLY A 179 26.65 -2.94 2.51
N PRO A 180 26.20 -3.69 1.51
CA PRO A 180 26.75 -3.70 0.15
C PRO A 180 26.25 -2.50 -0.68
N PHE A 181 26.30 -1.30 -0.10
CA PHE A 181 25.77 -0.08 -0.71
C PHE A 181 26.89 0.91 -1.05
N PHE A 182 26.63 1.76 -2.03
CA PHE A 182 27.60 2.74 -2.55
C PHE A 182 27.27 4.19 -2.16
N ALA A 183 26.05 4.48 -1.75
CA ALA A 183 25.61 5.74 -1.17
C ALA A 183 24.22 5.55 -0.55
N ALA A 184 23.81 6.48 0.31
CA ALA A 184 22.45 6.62 0.80
C ALA A 184 21.95 8.05 0.54
N LEU A 185 20.67 8.17 0.20
CA LEU A 185 19.99 9.46 0.03
C LEU A 185 18.69 9.44 0.83
N THR A 186 18.65 10.23 1.90
CA THR A 186 17.47 10.37 2.76
C THR A 186 16.66 11.59 2.37
N THR A 187 15.40 11.37 2.00
CA THR A 187 14.41 12.43 1.79
C THR A 187 13.63 12.60 3.09
N PRO A 188 13.64 13.78 3.74
CA PRO A 188 13.02 13.99 5.06
C PRO A 188 11.49 14.16 4.96
N ILE A 189 10.83 13.25 4.26
CA ILE A 189 9.36 13.20 4.10
C ILE A 189 8.92 11.75 4.30
N GLY A 190 8.01 11.56 5.25
CA GLY A 190 7.48 10.24 5.57
C GLY A 190 7.97 9.71 6.91
N PHE A 191 7.45 8.56 7.29
CA PHE A 191 7.74 7.86 8.54
C PHE A 191 7.36 6.39 8.44
N ALA A 192 7.98 5.55 9.26
CA ALA A 192 7.62 4.15 9.39
C ALA A 192 6.47 3.99 10.40
N LEU A 193 5.65 2.97 10.20
CA LEU A 193 4.56 2.62 11.11
C LEU A 193 4.27 1.12 11.14
N ASN A 194 3.45 0.70 12.10
CA ASN A 194 2.78 -0.59 12.10
C ASN A 194 1.48 -0.49 11.29
N PRO A 195 1.42 -1.10 10.09
CA PRO A 195 0.31 -0.87 9.18
C PRO A 195 -1.02 -1.46 9.67
N LEU A 196 -0.97 -2.53 10.47
CA LEU A 196 -2.20 -3.12 11.00
C LEU A 196 -2.75 -2.31 12.18
N LYS A 197 -1.88 -1.82 13.08
CA LYS A 197 -2.30 -0.87 14.13
C LYS A 197 -2.91 0.39 13.52
N TYR A 198 -2.29 0.95 12.46
CA TYR A 198 -2.85 2.09 11.76
C TYR A 198 -4.23 1.79 11.15
N ALA A 199 -4.40 0.65 10.47
CA ALA A 199 -5.71 0.28 9.92
C ALA A 199 -6.78 0.12 11.03
N ARG A 200 -6.43 -0.53 12.13
CA ARG A 200 -7.35 -0.71 13.28
C ARG A 200 -7.67 0.61 13.96
N GLY A 201 -6.69 1.48 14.15
CA GLY A 201 -6.91 2.83 14.69
C GLY A 201 -7.82 3.68 13.81
N LEU A 202 -7.70 3.58 12.47
CA LEU A 202 -8.66 4.21 11.55
C LEU A 202 -10.08 3.61 11.68
N ALA A 203 -10.20 2.30 11.86
CA ALA A 203 -11.49 1.64 12.07
C ALA A 203 -12.14 2.09 13.37
N ASP A 204 -11.37 2.18 14.45
CA ASP A 204 -11.84 2.67 15.75
C ASP A 204 -12.28 4.14 15.65
N ALA A 205 -11.50 4.98 14.97
CA ALA A 205 -11.85 6.37 14.73
C ALA A 205 -13.15 6.49 13.91
N ALA A 206 -13.29 5.73 12.81
CA ALA A 206 -14.49 5.70 11.99
C ALA A 206 -15.73 5.23 12.79
N THR A 207 -15.55 4.23 13.65
CA THR A 207 -16.63 3.72 14.52
C THR A 207 -17.04 4.76 15.56
N ARG A 208 -16.08 5.45 16.19
CA ARG A 208 -16.38 6.57 17.13
C ARG A 208 -17.11 7.72 16.44
N ALA A 209 -16.81 7.99 15.17
CA ALA A 209 -17.49 8.98 14.35
C ALA A 209 -18.90 8.55 13.89
N GLY A 210 -19.31 7.28 14.10
CA GLY A 210 -20.64 6.76 13.77
C GLY A 210 -20.70 5.78 12.61
N ALA A 211 -19.58 5.50 11.91
CA ALA A 211 -19.56 4.46 10.88
C ALA A 211 -19.75 3.07 11.49
N ARG A 212 -20.45 2.19 10.78
CA ARG A 212 -20.61 0.79 11.19
C ARG A 212 -19.83 -0.12 10.26
N ILE A 213 -18.89 -0.88 10.84
CA ILE A 213 -18.01 -1.79 10.13
C ILE A 213 -18.54 -3.21 10.32
N HIS A 214 -18.68 -3.94 9.22
CA HIS A 214 -19.11 -5.33 9.18
C HIS A 214 -17.99 -6.20 8.64
N ALA A 215 -17.43 -7.06 9.50
CA ALA A 215 -16.46 -8.09 9.13
C ALA A 215 -17.18 -9.34 8.61
N HIS A 216 -16.46 -10.21 7.92
CA HIS A 216 -16.99 -11.45 7.34
C HIS A 216 -18.27 -11.22 6.51
N ALA A 217 -18.32 -10.07 5.83
CA ALA A 217 -19.42 -9.61 5.01
C ALA A 217 -19.00 -9.44 3.52
N PRO A 218 -18.56 -10.52 2.85
CA PRO A 218 -18.15 -10.44 1.45
C PRO A 218 -19.33 -10.05 0.56
N VAL A 219 -19.18 -8.95 -0.16
CA VAL A 219 -20.17 -8.55 -1.16
C VAL A 219 -20.06 -9.51 -2.35
N THR A 220 -21.17 -10.17 -2.69
CA THR A 220 -21.24 -11.18 -3.76
C THR A 220 -21.95 -10.69 -5.02
N ALA A 221 -22.80 -9.67 -4.88
CA ALA A 221 -23.49 -9.02 -5.99
C ALA A 221 -23.71 -7.54 -5.71
N ILE A 222 -23.71 -6.74 -6.77
CA ILE A 222 -24.05 -5.32 -6.78
C ILE A 222 -25.08 -5.11 -7.90
N ARG A 223 -26.18 -4.47 -7.58
CA ARG A 223 -27.19 -3.99 -8.55
C ARG A 223 -27.42 -2.50 -8.32
N CYS A 224 -27.73 -1.77 -9.38
CA CYS A 224 -28.06 -0.36 -9.31
C CYS A 224 -29.41 -0.16 -10.05
N ASP A 225 -30.40 0.30 -9.30
CA ASP A 225 -31.72 0.70 -9.81
C ASP A 225 -32.17 1.91 -8.99
N GLY A 226 -31.67 3.08 -9.38
CA GLY A 226 -31.81 4.31 -8.60
C GLY A 226 -31.04 4.32 -7.27
N ARG A 227 -30.90 3.16 -6.63
CA ARG A 227 -30.07 2.92 -5.45
C ARG A 227 -29.21 1.69 -5.65
N PHE A 228 -28.10 1.60 -4.90
CA PHE A 228 -27.23 0.41 -4.88
C PHE A 228 -27.83 -0.64 -3.96
N SER A 229 -28.00 -1.86 -4.47
CA SER A 229 -28.33 -3.05 -3.67
C SER A 229 -27.14 -3.99 -3.67
N LEU A 230 -26.53 -4.16 -2.49
CA LEU A 230 -25.39 -5.05 -2.27
C LEU A 230 -25.88 -6.30 -1.55
N VAL A 231 -25.40 -7.47 -1.97
CA VAL A 231 -25.74 -8.76 -1.36
C VAL A 231 -24.48 -9.33 -0.69
N THR A 232 -24.64 -9.72 0.57
CA THR A 232 -23.69 -10.55 1.32
C THR A 232 -24.36 -11.89 1.67
N PRO A 233 -23.67 -12.89 2.25
CA PRO A 233 -24.28 -14.16 2.63
C PRO A 233 -25.46 -14.02 3.61
N HIS A 234 -25.44 -12.98 4.48
CA HIS A 234 -26.41 -12.84 5.56
C HIS A 234 -27.22 -11.53 5.51
N ALA A 235 -26.91 -10.63 4.57
CA ALA A 235 -27.57 -9.33 4.50
C ALA A 235 -27.78 -8.85 3.06
N ARG A 236 -28.78 -7.97 2.93
CA ARG A 236 -28.99 -7.10 1.76
C ARG A 236 -28.84 -5.65 2.21
N ILE A 237 -27.90 -4.94 1.60
CA ILE A 237 -27.61 -3.55 1.93
C ILE A 237 -28.10 -2.66 0.80
N THR A 238 -28.91 -1.63 1.14
CA THR A 238 -29.36 -0.62 0.18
C THR A 238 -28.70 0.71 0.52
N ALA A 239 -28.00 1.30 -0.45
CA ALA A 239 -27.27 2.56 -0.26
C ALA A 239 -27.59 3.57 -1.37
N ARG A 240 -27.50 4.86 -1.05
CA ARG A 240 -27.60 5.95 -2.04
C ARG A 240 -26.31 6.06 -2.87
N ARG A 241 -25.17 5.78 -2.26
CA ARG A 241 -23.83 5.91 -2.86
C ARG A 241 -22.99 4.68 -2.53
N LEU A 242 -22.00 4.43 -3.37
CA LEU A 242 -21.13 3.26 -3.25
C LEU A 242 -19.65 3.69 -3.38
N ILE A 243 -18.80 3.24 -2.46
CA ILE A 243 -17.35 3.35 -2.59
C ILE A 243 -16.73 1.95 -2.70
N VAL A 244 -15.94 1.73 -3.75
CA VAL A 244 -15.21 0.47 -3.99
C VAL A 244 -13.73 0.67 -3.67
N ALA A 245 -13.26 0.09 -2.56
CA ALA A 245 -11.92 0.26 -2.01
C ALA A 245 -11.16 -1.08 -1.89
N THR A 246 -11.31 -1.96 -2.87
CA THR A 246 -10.79 -3.35 -2.85
C THR A 246 -9.39 -3.52 -3.45
N ASN A 247 -8.86 -2.52 -4.15
CA ASN A 247 -7.51 -2.44 -4.72
C ASN A 247 -7.01 -3.78 -5.32
N GLY A 248 -5.90 -4.35 -4.87
CA GLY A 248 -5.34 -5.62 -5.38
C GLY A 248 -6.20 -6.86 -5.11
N TYR A 249 -7.18 -6.76 -4.21
CA TYR A 249 -8.13 -7.83 -3.86
C TYR A 249 -9.45 -7.75 -4.64
N SER A 250 -9.54 -6.89 -5.63
CA SER A 250 -10.67 -6.73 -6.53
C SER A 250 -10.98 -8.00 -7.34
N SER A 251 -12.14 -8.02 -7.98
CA SER A 251 -12.54 -9.02 -8.99
C SER A 251 -13.01 -8.34 -10.28
N ASP A 252 -13.00 -9.07 -11.39
CA ASP A 252 -13.36 -8.54 -12.72
C ASP A 252 -14.88 -8.35 -12.90
N ASP A 253 -15.68 -8.74 -11.92
CA ASP A 253 -17.12 -8.77 -11.98
C ASP A 253 -17.83 -8.03 -10.84
N LEU A 254 -17.07 -7.41 -9.92
CA LEU A 254 -17.67 -6.77 -8.75
C LEU A 254 -17.01 -5.43 -8.38
N PRO A 255 -17.47 -4.33 -8.96
CA PRO A 255 -18.37 -4.19 -10.13
C PRO A 255 -17.66 -4.57 -11.44
N THR A 256 -18.43 -4.83 -12.50
CA THR A 256 -17.89 -5.20 -13.83
C THR A 256 -17.01 -4.13 -14.45
N TRP A 257 -17.13 -2.89 -14.00
CA TRP A 257 -16.26 -1.79 -14.39
C TRP A 257 -14.79 -2.08 -14.10
N LEU A 258 -14.44 -2.80 -13.01
CA LEU A 258 -13.08 -3.17 -12.66
C LEU A 258 -12.41 -4.13 -13.65
N ARG A 259 -13.19 -4.76 -14.56
CA ARG A 259 -12.66 -5.74 -15.51
C ARG A 259 -11.48 -5.20 -16.30
N ALA A 260 -10.34 -5.87 -16.14
CA ALA A 260 -9.08 -5.53 -16.77
C ALA A 260 -8.51 -4.13 -16.45
N ARG A 261 -9.01 -3.40 -15.45
CA ARG A 261 -8.49 -2.07 -15.08
C ARG A 261 -7.43 -2.10 -14.00
N TYR A 262 -7.20 -3.23 -13.37
CA TYR A 262 -6.19 -3.44 -12.35
C TYR A 262 -5.39 -4.70 -12.65
N LEU A 263 -4.12 -4.73 -12.22
CA LEU A 263 -3.25 -5.90 -12.29
C LEU A 263 -2.67 -6.17 -10.90
N PRO A 264 -3.14 -7.20 -10.18
CA PRO A 264 -2.58 -7.55 -8.89
C PRO A 264 -1.18 -8.15 -9.06
N VAL A 265 -0.26 -7.77 -8.17
CA VAL A 265 1.13 -8.26 -8.11
C VAL A 265 1.45 -8.55 -6.66
N GLN A 266 2.32 -9.55 -6.41
CA GLN A 266 2.73 -9.90 -5.07
C GLN A 266 3.87 -9.01 -4.56
N SER A 267 3.88 -8.80 -3.24
CA SER A 267 5.02 -8.31 -2.47
C SER A 267 5.19 -9.23 -1.28
N ASN A 268 6.44 -9.61 -0.99
CA ASN A 268 6.77 -10.64 -0.01
C ASN A 268 7.59 -10.03 1.11
N VAL A 269 7.36 -10.46 2.33
CA VAL A 269 8.00 -9.92 3.53
C VAL A 269 8.43 -11.06 4.43
N ILE A 270 9.61 -10.92 5.03
CA ILE A 270 10.06 -11.71 6.17
C ILE A 270 10.36 -10.77 7.35
N VAL A 271 10.26 -11.30 8.57
CA VAL A 271 10.67 -10.58 9.79
C VAL A 271 11.50 -11.52 10.65
N THR A 272 12.61 -11.02 11.16
CA THR A 272 13.53 -11.75 12.02
C THR A 272 12.96 -11.93 13.44
N ARG A 273 13.57 -12.79 14.25
CA ARG A 273 13.49 -12.64 15.71
C ARG A 273 14.09 -11.31 16.15
N PRO A 274 13.88 -10.84 17.39
CA PRO A 274 14.63 -9.69 17.90
C PRO A 274 16.14 -9.96 17.84
N LEU A 275 16.91 -8.92 17.48
CA LEU A 275 18.37 -8.92 17.45
C LEU A 275 18.90 -8.36 18.75
N GLY A 276 19.98 -8.98 19.28
CA GLY A 276 20.72 -8.42 20.39
C GLY A 276 21.65 -7.27 19.97
N ASP A 277 22.09 -6.48 20.94
CA ASP A 277 22.98 -5.33 20.69
C ASP A 277 24.30 -5.76 20.03
N ASP A 278 24.86 -6.91 20.44
CA ASP A 278 26.06 -7.47 19.82
C ASP A 278 25.86 -7.84 18.35
N GLU A 279 24.69 -8.37 17.99
CA GLU A 279 24.33 -8.69 16.60
C GLU A 279 24.16 -7.43 15.76
N LEU A 280 23.52 -6.39 16.33
CA LEU A 280 23.37 -5.08 15.66
C LEU A 280 24.75 -4.45 15.44
N ALA A 281 25.62 -4.48 16.46
CA ALA A 281 26.98 -3.94 16.38
C ALA A 281 27.84 -4.71 15.37
N ALA A 282 27.79 -6.03 15.35
CA ALA A 282 28.56 -6.88 14.43
C ALA A 282 28.24 -6.56 12.97
N GLN A 283 26.96 -6.42 12.61
CA GLN A 283 26.56 -6.02 11.27
C GLN A 283 26.83 -4.54 11.00
N GLY A 284 26.80 -3.69 12.04
CA GLY A 284 26.90 -2.24 11.90
C GLY A 284 25.67 -1.61 11.22
N TRP A 285 24.52 -2.27 11.32
CA TRP A 285 23.23 -1.73 10.92
C TRP A 285 22.42 -1.37 12.16
N THR A 286 22.42 -0.09 12.52
CA THR A 286 21.80 0.43 13.74
C THR A 286 20.72 1.48 13.46
N THR A 287 20.66 1.98 12.23
CA THR A 287 19.65 2.95 11.83
C THR A 287 18.25 2.34 11.83
N ARG A 288 17.27 3.11 12.27
CA ARG A 288 15.83 2.76 12.21
C ARG A 288 15.12 3.39 11.03
N GLN A 289 15.86 3.96 10.08
CA GLN A 289 15.29 4.56 8.88
C GLN A 289 14.58 3.52 8.02
N MET A 290 13.51 3.96 7.36
CA MET A 290 12.90 3.22 6.26
C MET A 290 13.88 3.23 5.09
N CYS A 291 14.39 2.07 4.73
CA CYS A 291 15.36 1.93 3.64
C CYS A 291 14.82 1.07 2.51
N TYR A 292 15.20 1.42 1.28
CA TYR A 292 15.03 0.56 0.12
C TYR A 292 16.20 0.71 -0.83
N ASP A 293 16.52 -0.36 -1.57
CA ASP A 293 17.51 -0.27 -2.64
C ASP A 293 16.87 0.17 -3.97
N ASP A 294 17.68 0.58 -4.92
CA ASP A 294 17.22 1.07 -6.23
C ASP A 294 17.25 0.01 -7.34
N ARG A 295 17.16 -1.28 -6.98
CA ARG A 295 16.97 -2.38 -7.93
C ARG A 295 15.59 -2.34 -8.59
N PHE A 296 15.45 -3.02 -9.72
CA PHE A 296 14.15 -3.17 -10.38
C PHE A 296 13.15 -3.92 -9.47
N PHE A 297 13.53 -5.07 -8.92
CA PHE A 297 12.81 -5.73 -7.83
C PHE A 297 13.38 -5.30 -6.50
N LEU A 298 13.13 -4.03 -6.15
CA LEU A 298 13.69 -3.41 -4.97
C LEU A 298 13.42 -4.23 -3.70
N HIS A 299 14.41 -4.23 -2.83
CA HIS A 299 14.26 -4.62 -1.44
C HIS A 299 13.90 -3.38 -0.62
N TYR A 300 12.99 -3.55 0.33
CA TYR A 300 12.68 -2.54 1.32
C TYR A 300 12.81 -3.14 2.70
N PHE A 301 13.46 -2.44 3.59
CA PHE A 301 13.79 -2.98 4.90
C PHE A 301 13.97 -1.89 5.95
N ARG A 302 13.81 -2.27 7.19
CA ARG A 302 14.02 -1.40 8.34
C ARG A 302 14.25 -2.20 9.61
N LEU A 303 15.01 -1.62 10.54
CA LEU A 303 15.07 -2.06 11.93
C LEU A 303 13.87 -1.47 12.67
N MET A 304 13.02 -2.34 13.20
CA MET A 304 11.81 -1.96 13.96
C MET A 304 12.17 -1.58 15.41
N PRO A 305 11.25 -0.89 16.14
CA PRO A 305 11.49 -0.46 17.51
C PRO A 305 11.87 -1.59 18.48
N ASP A 306 11.41 -2.82 18.23
CA ASP A 306 11.67 -4.03 19.01
C ASP A 306 12.93 -4.80 18.54
N ASN A 307 13.82 -4.14 17.78
CA ASN A 307 15.05 -4.71 17.23
C ASN A 307 14.84 -5.90 16.26
N ARG A 308 13.66 -6.06 15.67
CA ARG A 308 13.47 -6.99 14.56
C ARG A 308 13.77 -6.28 13.23
N VAL A 309 14.29 -7.01 12.28
CA VAL A 309 14.43 -6.51 10.91
C VAL A 309 13.25 -7.00 10.09
N LEU A 310 12.50 -6.06 9.53
CA LEU A 310 11.57 -6.33 8.45
C LEU A 310 12.33 -6.21 7.13
N PHE A 311 12.22 -7.22 6.28
CA PHE A 311 12.83 -7.25 4.97
C PHE A 311 11.83 -7.72 3.92
N GLY A 312 11.57 -6.90 2.93
CA GLY A 312 10.59 -7.17 1.88
C GLY A 312 11.18 -7.09 0.49
N MET A 313 10.57 -7.79 -0.45
CA MET A 313 10.93 -7.79 -1.87
C MET A 313 9.67 -7.77 -2.73
N ARG A 314 9.67 -6.95 -3.76
CA ARG A 314 8.62 -6.98 -4.79
C ARG A 314 8.82 -8.21 -5.68
N GLY A 315 7.70 -8.82 -6.09
CA GLY A 315 7.73 -9.91 -7.05
C GLY A 315 6.87 -11.10 -6.64
N GLY A 316 6.66 -12.01 -7.60
CA GLY A 316 5.82 -13.19 -7.45
C GLY A 316 4.77 -13.27 -8.55
N LEU A 317 4.98 -14.22 -9.49
CA LEU A 317 4.07 -14.44 -10.62
C LEU A 317 3.03 -15.51 -10.33
N LEU A 318 3.29 -16.39 -9.39
CA LEU A 318 2.47 -17.54 -9.05
C LEU A 318 2.09 -17.50 -7.57
N SER A 319 1.01 -18.19 -7.22
CA SER A 319 0.52 -18.25 -5.85
C SER A 319 0.00 -19.67 -5.57
N SER A 320 0.70 -20.33 -4.69
CA SER A 320 0.34 -21.60 -4.06
C SER A 320 1.23 -21.79 -2.83
N PRO A 321 0.93 -22.71 -1.91
CA PRO A 321 1.81 -22.94 -0.74
C PRO A 321 3.27 -23.20 -1.11
N GLY A 322 3.53 -23.99 -2.17
CA GLY A 322 4.89 -24.27 -2.62
C GLY A 322 5.61 -23.07 -3.23
N PHE A 323 4.91 -22.19 -3.95
CA PHE A 323 5.48 -20.94 -4.47
C PHE A 323 5.72 -19.93 -3.36
N ASP A 324 4.83 -19.81 -2.38
CA ASP A 324 5.01 -18.92 -1.25
C ASP A 324 6.24 -19.34 -0.43
N ALA A 325 6.42 -20.65 -0.16
CA ALA A 325 7.61 -21.16 0.52
C ALA A 325 8.90 -20.87 -0.27
N ARG A 326 8.88 -21.07 -1.59
CA ARG A 326 10.04 -20.77 -2.47
C ARG A 326 10.39 -19.29 -2.46
N ILE A 327 9.43 -18.41 -2.59
CA ILE A 327 9.70 -16.97 -2.63
C ILE A 327 10.20 -16.47 -1.26
N HIS A 328 9.66 -16.95 -0.15
CA HIS A 328 10.15 -16.62 1.18
C HIS A 328 11.60 -17.12 1.39
N HIS A 329 11.92 -18.32 0.88
CA HIS A 329 13.32 -18.80 0.88
C HIS A 329 14.24 -17.86 0.09
N THR A 330 13.82 -17.42 -1.12
CA THR A 330 14.57 -16.45 -1.93
C THR A 330 14.76 -15.11 -1.21
N VAL A 331 13.70 -14.57 -0.61
CA VAL A 331 13.78 -13.32 0.19
C VAL A 331 14.78 -13.50 1.34
N GLY A 332 14.76 -14.67 2.00
CA GLY A 332 15.72 -15.01 3.05
C GLY A 332 17.16 -15.12 2.54
N GLN A 333 17.38 -15.63 1.32
CA GLN A 333 18.71 -15.65 0.70
C GLN A 333 19.22 -14.22 0.42
N HIS A 334 18.37 -13.35 -0.12
CA HIS A 334 18.71 -11.94 -0.36
C HIS A 334 19.02 -11.20 0.95
N PHE A 335 18.23 -11.44 2.01
CA PHE A 335 18.50 -10.90 3.34
C PHE A 335 19.89 -11.29 3.84
N ARG A 336 20.25 -12.59 3.79
CA ARG A 336 21.56 -13.11 4.25
C ARG A 336 22.72 -12.60 3.39
N ALA A 337 22.51 -12.40 2.08
CA ALA A 337 23.52 -11.82 1.19
C ALA A 337 23.74 -10.33 1.48
N MET A 338 22.69 -9.60 1.82
CA MET A 338 22.76 -8.17 2.13
C MET A 338 23.34 -7.90 3.54
N PHE A 339 23.05 -8.78 4.49
CA PHE A 339 23.46 -8.67 5.89
C PHE A 339 24.18 -9.95 6.34
N PRO A 340 25.45 -10.15 5.93
CA PRO A 340 26.16 -11.43 6.12
C PRO A 340 26.42 -11.77 7.60
N GLU A 341 26.58 -10.79 8.49
CA GLU A 341 26.74 -11.05 9.92
C GLU A 341 25.46 -11.59 10.56
N TRP A 342 24.31 -11.35 9.93
CA TRP A 342 23.00 -11.88 10.36
C TRP A 342 22.58 -13.15 9.62
N ARG A 343 23.50 -13.83 8.89
CA ARG A 343 23.17 -15.07 8.13
C ARG A 343 22.56 -16.19 8.97
N HIS A 344 22.86 -16.20 10.27
CA HIS A 344 22.38 -17.18 11.25
C HIS A 344 21.04 -16.79 11.91
N VAL A 345 20.60 -15.55 11.70
CA VAL A 345 19.38 -15.01 12.33
C VAL A 345 18.14 -15.68 11.74
N GLU A 346 17.31 -16.20 12.62
CA GLU A 346 16.04 -16.82 12.22
C GLU A 346 15.02 -15.78 11.76
N THR A 347 14.23 -16.17 10.74
CA THR A 347 13.14 -15.37 10.17
C THR A 347 11.81 -16.12 10.37
N PRO A 348 11.26 -16.15 11.61
CA PRO A 348 10.07 -16.97 11.94
C PRO A 348 8.80 -16.49 11.26
N HIS A 349 8.79 -15.28 10.71
CA HIS A 349 7.65 -14.71 10.04
C HIS A 349 7.92 -14.54 8.56
N GLY A 350 6.97 -14.98 7.72
CA GLY A 350 7.02 -14.79 6.27
C GLY A 350 5.60 -14.76 5.70
N TRP A 351 5.29 -13.73 4.91
CA TRP A 351 3.97 -13.56 4.30
C TRP A 351 4.06 -12.80 2.98
N ASN A 352 2.95 -12.78 2.26
CA ASN A 352 2.80 -11.94 1.08
C ASN A 352 1.45 -11.23 1.04
N GLY A 353 1.37 -10.19 0.19
CA GLY A 353 0.16 -9.44 -0.08
C GLY A 353 0.08 -9.02 -1.53
N LEU A 354 -1.12 -8.60 -1.96
CA LEU A 354 -1.37 -8.15 -3.31
C LEU A 354 -1.42 -6.62 -3.36
N LEU A 355 -0.53 -6.00 -4.10
CA LEU A 355 -0.65 -4.63 -4.57
C LEU A 355 -1.34 -4.60 -5.95
N SER A 356 -1.68 -3.43 -6.46
CA SER A 356 -2.30 -3.26 -7.78
C SER A 356 -1.53 -2.28 -8.65
N LEU A 357 -1.43 -2.61 -9.93
CA LEU A 357 -0.89 -1.75 -10.98
C LEU A 357 -1.99 -1.33 -11.94
N ALA A 358 -1.93 -0.10 -12.44
CA ALA A 358 -2.69 0.40 -13.58
C ALA A 358 -1.82 0.40 -14.86
N PRO A 359 -2.40 0.36 -16.08
CA PRO A 359 -1.62 0.34 -17.32
C PRO A 359 -0.75 1.57 -17.55
N ASP A 360 -1.19 2.73 -17.10
CA ASP A 360 -0.50 4.02 -17.18
C ASP A 360 0.40 4.32 -15.97
N LEU A 361 0.48 3.38 -15.05
CA LEU A 361 1.28 3.44 -13.83
C LEU A 361 0.90 4.60 -12.89
N THR A 362 -0.30 5.15 -13.03
CA THR A 362 -0.85 6.19 -12.15
C THR A 362 -2.01 5.65 -11.30
N PRO A 363 -2.20 6.13 -10.07
CA PRO A 363 -3.35 5.72 -9.24
C PRO A 363 -4.62 6.39 -9.73
N PHE A 364 -5.76 5.80 -9.38
CA PHE A 364 -7.08 6.35 -9.63
C PHE A 364 -7.84 6.56 -8.33
N ALA A 365 -8.52 7.69 -8.22
CA ALA A 365 -9.58 7.94 -7.24
C ALA A 365 -10.64 8.82 -7.90
N GLY A 366 -11.90 8.36 -7.97
CA GLY A 366 -12.93 9.15 -8.62
C GLY A 366 -14.22 8.39 -8.90
N PRO A 367 -15.16 9.02 -9.62
CA PRO A 367 -16.43 8.39 -9.98
C PRO A 367 -16.23 7.23 -10.96
N ILE A 368 -17.07 6.22 -10.84
CA ILE A 368 -17.19 5.14 -11.83
C ILE A 368 -18.12 5.62 -12.94
N PRO A 369 -17.63 5.82 -14.19
CA PRO A 369 -18.41 6.52 -15.24
C PRO A 369 -19.77 5.90 -15.53
N ASP A 370 -19.85 4.57 -15.58
CA ASP A 370 -21.07 3.83 -15.94
C ASP A 370 -21.98 3.51 -14.72
N MET A 371 -21.68 4.11 -13.55
CA MET A 371 -22.40 3.84 -12.30
C MET A 371 -22.57 5.14 -11.49
N PRO A 372 -23.52 6.02 -11.86
CA PRO A 372 -23.75 7.27 -11.13
C PRO A 372 -23.92 7.06 -9.63
N GLY A 373 -23.19 7.82 -8.81
CA GLY A 373 -23.17 7.65 -7.35
C GLY A 373 -22.20 6.57 -6.84
N ALA A 374 -21.49 5.86 -7.74
CA ALA A 374 -20.43 4.96 -7.37
C ALA A 374 -19.05 5.59 -7.60
N PHE A 375 -18.14 5.33 -6.67
CA PHE A 375 -16.75 5.82 -6.67
C PHE A 375 -15.77 4.67 -6.41
N ALA A 376 -14.55 4.80 -6.90
CA ALA A 376 -13.50 3.82 -6.64
C ALA A 376 -12.13 4.48 -6.49
N ALA A 377 -11.25 3.83 -5.72
CA ALA A 377 -9.83 4.16 -5.74
C ALA A 377 -8.99 2.89 -5.74
N LEU A 378 -7.93 2.89 -6.56
CA LEU A 378 -7.08 1.72 -6.78
C LEU A 378 -5.72 2.06 -7.40
N SER A 379 -4.83 1.06 -7.39
CA SER A 379 -3.54 1.06 -8.10
C SER A 379 -2.53 2.07 -7.56
N TYR A 380 -2.16 1.92 -6.28
CA TYR A 380 -1.12 2.74 -5.63
C TYR A 380 0.31 2.21 -5.86
N HIS A 381 0.52 1.25 -6.74
CA HIS A 381 1.82 0.75 -7.23
C HIS A 381 2.84 0.36 -6.14
N GLY A 382 2.36 -0.06 -4.96
CA GLY A 382 3.17 -0.50 -3.83
C GLY A 382 3.39 0.56 -2.74
N ASN A 383 3.15 1.85 -3.01
CA ASN A 383 3.28 2.95 -2.04
C ASN A 383 1.90 3.48 -1.66
N GLY A 384 1.10 2.64 -0.99
CA GLY A 384 -0.30 2.94 -0.70
C GLY A 384 -0.60 3.34 0.75
N VAL A 385 0.37 3.41 1.66
CA VAL A 385 0.06 3.75 3.06
C VAL A 385 -0.46 5.18 3.15
N ALA A 386 0.29 6.15 2.64
CA ALA A 386 -0.11 7.54 2.58
C ALA A 386 -1.24 7.77 1.56
N MET A 387 -1.00 7.40 0.30
CA MET A 387 -1.89 7.72 -0.82
C MET A 387 -3.27 7.07 -0.71
N ALA A 388 -3.40 5.89 -0.10
CA ALA A 388 -4.70 5.25 0.07
C ALA A 388 -5.58 5.97 1.09
N SER A 389 -5.00 6.49 2.18
CA SER A 389 -5.72 7.31 3.16
C SER A 389 -6.16 8.65 2.55
N HIS A 390 -5.27 9.28 1.78
CA HIS A 390 -5.56 10.50 1.04
C HIS A 390 -6.68 10.29 -0.01
N ALA A 391 -6.61 9.22 -0.79
CA ALA A 391 -7.66 8.86 -1.75
C ALA A 391 -9.01 8.60 -1.06
N GLY A 392 -9.00 8.01 0.15
CA GLY A 392 -10.22 7.82 0.95
C GLY A 392 -10.91 9.13 1.29
N ALA A 393 -10.14 10.14 1.74
CA ALA A 393 -10.65 11.48 2.03
C ALA A 393 -11.22 12.17 0.77
N ILE A 394 -10.53 12.06 -0.37
CA ILE A 394 -11.02 12.55 -1.67
C ILE A 394 -12.36 11.89 -2.03
N LEU A 395 -12.45 10.56 -1.92
CA LEU A 395 -13.67 9.83 -2.25
C LEU A 395 -14.85 10.20 -1.33
N ALA A 396 -14.58 10.49 -0.06
CA ALA A 396 -15.59 10.94 0.88
C ALA A 396 -16.23 12.25 0.40
N ASP A 397 -15.42 13.26 0.09
CA ASP A 397 -15.92 14.54 -0.40
C ASP A 397 -16.68 14.41 -1.72
N LEU A 398 -16.13 13.66 -2.69
CA LEU A 398 -16.78 13.40 -3.97
C LEU A 398 -18.13 12.70 -3.78
N ALA A 399 -18.19 11.73 -2.86
CA ALA A 399 -19.42 10.98 -2.60
C ALA A 399 -20.55 11.86 -2.07
N ILE A 400 -20.27 12.90 -1.31
CA ILE A 400 -21.27 13.83 -0.79
C ILE A 400 -21.43 15.10 -1.63
N GLY A 401 -20.83 15.12 -2.83
CA GLY A 401 -20.92 16.24 -3.77
C GLY A 401 -20.14 17.49 -3.35
N ARG A 402 -19.14 17.34 -2.48
CA ARG A 402 -18.25 18.42 -2.09
C ARG A 402 -17.03 18.48 -3.02
N ARG A 403 -16.45 19.66 -3.18
CA ARG A 403 -15.12 19.79 -3.74
C ARG A 403 -14.13 19.14 -2.77
N PRO A 404 -13.23 18.24 -3.23
CA PRO A 404 -12.26 17.62 -2.36
C PRO A 404 -11.42 18.65 -1.58
N GLY A 405 -11.43 18.53 -0.25
CA GLY A 405 -10.58 19.31 0.65
C GLY A 405 -9.09 18.94 0.48
N PRO A 406 -8.74 17.63 0.46
CA PRO A 406 -7.39 17.19 0.11
C PRO A 406 -7.04 17.54 -1.33
N LEU A 407 -5.74 17.74 -1.61
CA LEU A 407 -5.25 18.00 -2.98
C LEU A 407 -5.59 16.82 -3.90
N TYR A 408 -6.42 17.06 -4.90
CA TYR A 408 -6.90 16.06 -5.84
C TYR A 408 -6.25 16.25 -7.23
N PRO A 409 -5.10 15.61 -7.49
CA PRO A 409 -4.34 15.85 -8.70
C PRO A 409 -5.01 15.25 -9.93
N ARG A 410 -4.89 15.94 -11.07
CA ARG A 410 -5.50 15.53 -12.34
C ARG A 410 -5.14 14.12 -12.77
N ILE A 411 -3.95 13.64 -12.46
CA ILE A 411 -3.51 12.28 -12.81
C ILE A 411 -4.29 11.17 -12.09
N MET A 412 -4.96 11.47 -10.97
CA MET A 412 -5.81 10.51 -10.26
C MET A 412 -7.26 10.52 -10.75
N GLN A 413 -7.67 11.50 -11.58
CA GLN A 413 -9.07 11.70 -11.96
C GLN A 413 -9.50 10.84 -13.16
N ALA A 414 -8.56 10.50 -14.04
CA ALA A 414 -8.86 9.70 -15.22
C ALA A 414 -9.03 8.22 -14.89
N PRO A 415 -10.17 7.59 -15.27
CA PRO A 415 -10.35 6.16 -15.08
C PRO A 415 -9.24 5.35 -15.74
N PRO A 416 -8.68 4.33 -15.05
CA PRO A 416 -7.59 3.54 -15.61
C PRO A 416 -8.04 2.84 -16.91
N ARG A 417 -7.16 2.83 -17.89
CA ARG A 417 -7.37 2.05 -19.12
C ARG A 417 -7.47 0.57 -18.81
N ARG A 418 -7.98 -0.21 -19.76
CA ARG A 418 -7.98 -1.66 -19.62
C ARG A 418 -6.64 -2.24 -20.01
N TRP A 419 -6.11 -3.15 -19.20
CA TRP A 419 -4.98 -3.98 -19.57
C TRP A 419 -5.33 -4.80 -20.80
N PRO A 420 -4.43 -4.94 -21.78
CA PRO A 420 -4.59 -5.90 -22.85
C PRO A 420 -4.62 -7.34 -22.30
N LEU A 421 -4.97 -8.30 -23.15
CA LEU A 421 -5.10 -9.74 -22.84
C LEU A 421 -6.21 -10.07 -21.81
N GLY A 422 -7.01 -9.09 -21.34
CA GLY A 422 -8.16 -9.34 -20.47
C GLY A 422 -7.82 -10.18 -19.23
N ARG A 423 -8.33 -11.39 -19.12
CA ARG A 423 -8.04 -12.28 -17.97
C ARG A 423 -6.62 -12.82 -17.95
N LEU A 424 -5.94 -12.86 -19.10
CA LEU A 424 -4.56 -13.30 -19.23
C LEU A 424 -3.54 -12.18 -19.00
N ARG A 425 -3.98 -10.97 -18.59
CA ARG A 425 -3.11 -9.79 -18.42
C ARG A 425 -1.91 -10.02 -17.49
N ARG A 426 -1.96 -11.00 -16.59
CA ARG A 426 -0.81 -11.39 -15.76
C ARG A 426 0.38 -11.90 -16.60
N ALA A 427 0.13 -12.45 -17.77
CA ALA A 427 1.20 -12.87 -18.67
C ALA A 427 2.10 -11.71 -19.09
N MET A 428 1.61 -10.46 -19.05
CA MET A 428 2.41 -9.26 -19.33
C MET A 428 3.53 -9.01 -18.32
N MET A 429 3.48 -9.67 -17.15
CA MET A 429 4.55 -9.55 -16.15
C MET A 429 5.76 -10.46 -16.44
N TRP A 430 5.62 -11.48 -17.31
CA TRP A 430 6.71 -12.40 -17.62
C TRP A 430 7.94 -11.73 -18.28
N PRO A 431 7.79 -10.86 -19.30
CA PRO A 431 8.94 -10.21 -19.92
C PRO A 431 9.75 -9.33 -18.94
N PRO A 432 9.15 -8.43 -18.12
CA PRO A 432 9.90 -7.66 -17.11
C PRO A 432 10.63 -8.56 -16.10
N TYR A 433 10.00 -9.68 -15.68
CA TYR A 433 10.62 -10.62 -14.75
C TYR A 433 11.84 -11.33 -15.39
N ALA A 434 11.69 -11.85 -16.61
CA ALA A 434 12.80 -12.48 -17.32
C ALA A 434 13.97 -11.51 -17.53
N TRP A 435 13.66 -10.27 -17.89
CA TRP A 435 14.67 -9.23 -18.09
C TRP A 435 15.41 -8.86 -16.79
N ALA A 436 14.71 -8.72 -15.66
CA ALA A 436 15.33 -8.46 -14.39
C ALA A 436 16.22 -9.62 -13.94
N THR A 437 15.74 -10.88 -14.06
CA THR A 437 16.54 -12.07 -13.75
C THR A 437 17.84 -12.14 -14.57
N LEU A 438 17.80 -11.78 -15.87
CA LEU A 438 18.99 -11.74 -16.73
C LEU A 438 20.01 -10.67 -16.32
N ARG A 439 19.58 -9.62 -15.62
CA ARG A 439 20.45 -8.55 -15.11
C ARG A 439 20.98 -8.78 -13.71
N GLY A 440 20.54 -9.84 -13.06
CA GLY A 440 20.92 -10.13 -11.67
C GLY A 440 20.21 -9.24 -10.64
N ASP A 441 19.04 -8.72 -11.03
CA ASP A 441 18.18 -7.92 -10.16
C ASP A 441 17.15 -8.79 -9.42
#